data_00ee6f2c531213e932982fafff39f0e1
#
_entry.id   00ee6f2c531213e932982fafff39f0e1
#
_cell.length_a   1.000
_cell.length_b   1.000
_cell.length_c   1.000
_cell.angle_alpha   90.00
_cell.angle_beta   90.00
_cell.angle_gamma   90.00
#
_symmetry.space_group_name_H-M   'P 1'
#
loop_
_entity.id
_entity.type
_entity.pdbx_description
1 polymer ?
#
loop_
_entity_poly.entity_id
_entity_poly.type
_entity_poly.pdbx_seq_one_letter_code
_entity_poly.pdbx_strand_id
1 'polypeptide(L)'
;MASELAVRTAGQDDDEWIVAAHGEVYAAEFGFDRRFQQGIAGKMHAFRRLPGTFNRVWVGWIAGQRAASIAVSDQPGEVAFLNFVLVLPQYRGRGVGRAMMNTALDHARTHALKEMQLETYSCLVDARALYGRLGFRMTQAIPGKQAFGQTFEQEFWALRL
;
A
#
# COMPACT_ATOMS: atom_id res chain seq x y z
N MET A 1 -18.16 2.52 21.70
CA MET A 1 -17.62 3.53 20.76
C MET A 1 -16.52 2.92 19.91
N ALA A 2 -16.55 3.19 18.64
CA ALA A 2 -15.44 2.82 17.79
C ALA A 2 -14.20 3.64 18.17
N SER A 3 -13.05 2.99 18.29
CA SER A 3 -11.80 3.70 18.54
C SER A 3 -11.38 4.45 17.29
N GLU A 4 -10.91 5.65 17.47
CA GLU A 4 -10.46 6.48 16.37
C GLU A 4 -9.16 5.95 15.77
N LEU A 5 -9.06 6.09 14.46
CA LEU A 5 -7.83 5.80 13.73
C LEU A 5 -6.84 6.95 13.97
N ALA A 6 -5.64 6.58 14.40
CA ALA A 6 -4.50 7.50 14.46
C ALA A 6 -3.49 7.09 13.40
N VAL A 7 -3.20 7.99 12.46
CA VAL A 7 -2.19 7.74 11.43
C VAL A 7 -0.89 8.42 11.84
N ARG A 8 0.18 7.64 11.92
CA ARG A 8 1.48 8.13 12.38
C ARG A 8 2.56 7.77 11.40
N THR A 9 3.55 8.63 11.24
CA THR A 9 4.76 8.31 10.49
C THR A 9 5.44 7.10 11.15
N ALA A 10 5.78 6.10 10.35
CA ALA A 10 6.40 4.88 10.81
C ALA A 10 7.92 5.00 10.86
N GLY A 11 8.51 4.42 11.89
CA GLY A 11 9.95 4.22 11.99
C GLY A 11 10.36 2.82 11.57
N GLN A 12 11.65 2.53 11.66
CA GLN A 12 12.18 1.19 11.34
C GLN A 12 11.59 0.11 12.23
N ASP A 13 11.16 0.44 13.45
CA ASP A 13 10.52 -0.50 14.36
C ASP A 13 9.20 -1.06 13.81
N ASP A 14 8.56 -0.32 12.89
CA ASP A 14 7.31 -0.75 12.28
C ASP A 14 7.53 -1.65 11.07
N ASP A 15 8.71 -1.67 10.48
CA ASP A 15 8.99 -2.35 9.22
C ASP A 15 8.77 -3.86 9.33
N GLU A 16 9.22 -4.46 10.41
CA GLU A 16 9.05 -5.89 10.65
C GLU A 16 7.57 -6.27 10.73
N TRP A 17 6.78 -5.44 11.43
CA TRP A 17 5.34 -5.64 11.49
C TRP A 17 4.69 -5.54 10.10
N ILE A 18 5.05 -4.53 9.31
CA ILE A 18 4.48 -4.33 7.98
C ILE A 18 4.76 -5.55 7.09
N VAL A 19 6.00 -6.03 7.10
CA VAL A 19 6.41 -7.19 6.30
C VAL A 19 5.66 -8.45 6.74
N ALA A 20 5.60 -8.72 8.04
CA ALA A 20 4.92 -9.91 8.58
C ALA A 20 3.42 -9.84 8.31
N ALA A 21 2.79 -8.70 8.51
CA ALA A 21 1.35 -8.51 8.27
C ALA A 21 0.99 -8.74 6.80
N HIS A 22 1.79 -8.23 5.86
CA HIS A 22 1.59 -8.51 4.44
C HIS A 22 1.66 -10.00 4.15
N GLY A 23 2.67 -10.67 4.67
CA GLY A 23 2.83 -12.12 4.45
C GLY A 23 1.64 -12.91 4.97
N GLU A 24 1.21 -12.65 6.19
CA GLU A 24 0.10 -13.35 6.83
C GLU A 24 -1.23 -13.12 6.12
N VAL A 25 -1.54 -11.87 5.81
CA VAL A 25 -2.81 -11.52 5.17
C VAL A 25 -2.88 -12.08 3.75
N TYR A 26 -1.84 -11.93 2.97
CA TYR A 26 -1.83 -12.42 1.59
C TYR A 26 -1.81 -13.94 1.50
N ALA A 27 -1.16 -14.62 2.45
CA ALA A 27 -1.23 -16.08 2.53
C ALA A 27 -2.65 -16.55 2.84
N ALA A 28 -3.30 -15.92 3.80
CA ALA A 28 -4.65 -16.31 4.23
C ALA A 28 -5.72 -16.02 3.17
N GLU A 29 -5.63 -14.86 2.52
CA GLU A 29 -6.68 -14.43 1.58
C GLU A 29 -6.46 -14.89 0.13
N PHE A 30 -5.20 -14.97 -0.31
CA PHE A 30 -4.89 -15.24 -1.71
C PHE A 30 -4.08 -16.50 -1.94
N GLY A 31 -3.66 -17.17 -0.87
CA GLY A 31 -2.82 -18.37 -0.97
C GLY A 31 -1.41 -18.07 -1.45
N PHE A 32 -0.93 -16.85 -1.27
CA PHE A 32 0.43 -16.48 -1.64
C PHE A 32 1.43 -17.17 -0.71
N ASP A 33 2.44 -17.79 -1.29
CA ASP A 33 3.48 -18.46 -0.52
C ASP A 33 4.49 -17.45 0.07
N ARG A 34 5.43 -17.95 0.86
CA ARG A 34 6.38 -17.10 1.59
C ARG A 34 7.28 -16.24 0.70
N ARG A 35 7.36 -16.53 -0.60
CA ARG A 35 8.12 -15.69 -1.54
C ARG A 35 7.53 -14.28 -1.61
N PHE A 36 6.23 -14.15 -1.39
CA PHE A 36 5.60 -12.84 -1.32
C PHE A 36 6.14 -12.03 -0.14
N GLN A 37 6.18 -12.61 1.06
CA GLN A 37 6.71 -11.92 2.25
C GLN A 37 8.19 -11.59 2.09
N GLN A 38 8.97 -12.50 1.52
CA GLN A 38 10.38 -12.25 1.21
C GLN A 38 10.53 -11.06 0.26
N GLY A 39 9.67 -10.97 -0.76
CA GLY A 39 9.65 -9.85 -1.70
C GLY A 39 9.32 -8.52 -1.01
N ILE A 40 8.33 -8.52 -0.10
CA ILE A 40 7.98 -7.34 0.68
C ILE A 40 9.15 -6.90 1.57
N ALA A 41 9.83 -7.85 2.20
CA ALA A 41 11.02 -7.56 3.03
C ALA A 41 12.12 -6.89 2.19
N GLY A 42 12.37 -7.39 0.99
CA GLY A 42 13.35 -6.81 0.06
C GLY A 42 12.96 -5.40 -0.38
N LYS A 43 11.68 -5.19 -0.69
CA LYS A 43 11.15 -3.87 -1.06
C LYS A 43 11.28 -2.88 0.09
N MET A 44 11.00 -3.30 1.32
CA MET A 44 11.14 -2.43 2.50
C MET A 44 12.59 -2.03 2.71
N HIS A 45 13.51 -2.98 2.60
CA HIS A 45 14.93 -2.72 2.72
C HIS A 45 15.38 -1.68 1.67
N ALA A 46 14.98 -1.87 0.43
CA ALA A 46 15.29 -0.92 -0.65
C ALA A 46 14.64 0.45 -0.41
N PHE A 47 13.39 0.47 0.03
CA PHE A 47 12.66 1.70 0.31
C PHE A 47 13.37 2.57 1.35
N ARG A 48 13.86 1.96 2.44
CA ARG A 48 14.57 2.69 3.51
C ARG A 48 15.91 3.27 3.06
N ARG A 49 16.42 2.85 1.92
CA ARG A 49 17.68 3.35 1.35
C ARG A 49 17.47 4.40 0.26
N LEU A 50 16.22 4.71 -0.11
CA LEU A 50 15.93 5.72 -1.11
C LEU A 50 16.36 7.10 -0.60
N PRO A 51 17.00 7.93 -1.45
CA PRO A 51 17.39 9.27 -1.06
C PRO A 51 16.21 10.23 -1.06
N GLY A 52 16.37 11.36 -0.41
CA GLY A 52 15.40 12.44 -0.40
C GLY A 52 14.52 12.43 0.84
N THR A 53 13.68 13.45 0.94
CA THR A 53 12.83 13.70 2.11
C THR A 53 11.35 13.43 1.87
N PHE A 54 10.95 13.20 0.62
CA PHE A 54 9.56 12.92 0.27
C PHE A 54 9.11 11.56 0.76
N ASN A 55 9.96 10.54 0.60
CA ASN A 55 9.58 9.14 0.85
C ASN A 55 9.15 8.96 2.30
N ARG A 56 8.01 8.33 2.51
CA ARG A 56 7.43 8.20 3.85
C ARG A 56 6.59 6.95 3.99
N VAL A 57 6.63 6.38 5.17
CA VAL A 57 5.80 5.24 5.57
C VAL A 57 4.90 5.70 6.71
N TRP A 58 3.63 5.32 6.68
CA TRP A 58 2.70 5.55 7.80
C TRP A 58 2.11 4.22 8.27
N VAL A 59 1.80 4.19 9.55
CA VAL A 59 1.02 3.11 10.16
C VAL A 59 -0.24 3.72 10.76
N GLY A 60 -1.36 3.05 10.51
CA GLY A 60 -2.64 3.38 11.14
C GLY A 60 -2.81 2.57 12.41
N TRP A 61 -3.16 3.24 13.50
CA TRP A 61 -3.34 2.65 14.82
C TRP A 61 -4.79 2.78 15.27
N ILE A 62 -5.35 1.72 15.81
CA ILE A 62 -6.70 1.70 16.41
C ILE A 62 -6.59 1.03 17.79
N ALA A 63 -7.05 1.72 18.82
CA ALA A 63 -7.01 1.22 20.20
C ALA A 63 -5.62 0.70 20.61
N GLY A 64 -4.56 1.41 20.21
CA GLY A 64 -3.19 1.04 20.54
C GLY A 64 -2.62 -0.14 19.74
N GLN A 65 -3.36 -0.62 18.72
CA GLN A 65 -2.92 -1.72 17.87
C GLN A 65 -2.67 -1.22 16.46
N ARG A 66 -1.65 -1.76 15.79
CA ARG A 66 -1.41 -1.47 14.38
C ARG A 66 -2.52 -2.11 13.53
N ALA A 67 -3.15 -1.32 12.68
CA ALA A 67 -4.30 -1.73 11.87
C ALA A 67 -4.04 -1.67 10.37
N ALA A 68 -3.12 -0.83 9.93
CA ALA A 68 -2.92 -0.54 8.51
C ALA A 68 -1.54 0.04 8.24
N SER A 69 -1.12 -0.02 6.98
CA SER A 69 0.09 0.63 6.51
C SER A 69 -0.12 1.27 5.15
N ILE A 70 0.70 2.25 4.80
CA ILE A 70 0.83 2.82 3.48
C ILE A 70 2.17 3.54 3.37
N ALA A 71 2.71 3.61 2.18
CA ALA A 71 3.95 4.35 1.94
C ALA A 71 3.92 4.99 0.55
N VAL A 72 4.70 6.05 0.39
CA VAL A 72 4.91 6.70 -0.90
C VAL A 72 6.39 6.92 -1.14
N SER A 73 6.79 6.76 -2.38
CA SER A 73 8.12 7.16 -2.85
C SER A 73 7.97 8.07 -4.06
N ASP A 74 8.94 8.94 -4.29
CA ASP A 74 8.93 9.76 -5.49
C ASP A 74 9.61 9.02 -6.64
N GLN A 75 9.16 9.32 -7.85
CA GLN A 75 9.72 8.79 -9.09
C GLN A 75 9.89 9.95 -10.07
N PRO A 76 10.73 9.77 -11.10
CA PRO A 76 10.91 10.79 -12.14
C PRO A 76 9.58 11.24 -12.75
N GLY A 77 9.50 12.51 -13.10
CA GLY A 77 8.30 13.09 -13.70
C GLY A 77 7.26 13.60 -12.71
N GLU A 78 7.66 13.91 -11.49
CA GLU A 78 6.78 14.42 -10.44
C GLU A 78 5.67 13.43 -10.08
N VAL A 79 6.06 12.16 -9.99
CA VAL A 79 5.16 11.03 -9.70
C VAL A 79 5.42 10.52 -8.29
N ALA A 80 4.33 10.31 -7.54
CA ALA A 80 4.35 9.56 -6.27
C ALA A 80 3.95 8.12 -6.55
N PHE A 81 4.67 7.16 -5.99
CA PHE A 81 4.35 5.74 -6.13
C PHE A 81 3.93 5.17 -4.77
N LEU A 82 2.77 4.52 -4.74
CA LEU A 82 2.25 3.87 -3.53
C LEU A 82 2.93 2.53 -3.28
N ASN A 83 3.24 2.29 -2.01
CA ASN A 83 3.84 1.05 -1.55
C ASN A 83 3.17 0.59 -0.25
N PHE A 84 3.22 -0.69 0.05
CA PHE A 84 2.83 -1.27 1.34
C PHE A 84 1.43 -0.88 1.79
N VAL A 85 0.47 -0.88 0.87
CA VAL A 85 -0.93 -0.58 1.18
C VAL A 85 -1.58 -1.83 1.78
N LEU A 86 -1.97 -1.74 3.03
CA LEU A 86 -2.60 -2.86 3.74
C LEU A 86 -3.55 -2.35 4.81
N VAL A 87 -4.72 -2.94 4.88
CA VAL A 87 -5.62 -2.83 6.04
C VAL A 87 -5.86 -4.24 6.54
N LEU A 88 -5.60 -4.50 7.82
CA LEU A 88 -5.87 -5.82 8.39
C LEU A 88 -7.36 -6.16 8.26
N PRO A 89 -7.70 -7.44 7.99
CA PRO A 89 -9.09 -7.84 7.71
C PRO A 89 -10.09 -7.40 8.79
N GLN A 90 -9.73 -7.49 10.07
CA GLN A 90 -10.61 -7.13 11.17
C GLN A 90 -10.95 -5.64 11.25
N TYR A 91 -10.21 -4.79 10.54
CA TYR A 91 -10.44 -3.34 10.54
C TYR A 91 -11.05 -2.83 9.23
N ARG A 92 -11.40 -3.71 8.32
CA ARG A 92 -12.01 -3.33 7.04
C ARG A 92 -13.47 -2.91 7.22
N GLY A 93 -13.97 -2.14 6.25
CA GLY A 93 -15.35 -1.65 6.29
C GLY A 93 -15.57 -0.48 7.24
N ARG A 94 -14.52 0.16 7.71
CA ARG A 94 -14.58 1.29 8.67
C ARG A 94 -13.96 2.57 8.12
N GLY A 95 -13.66 2.62 6.83
CA GLY A 95 -13.01 3.78 6.21
C GLY A 95 -11.51 3.90 6.48
N VAL A 96 -10.87 2.89 7.04
CA VAL A 96 -9.42 2.92 7.33
C VAL A 96 -8.60 3.02 6.05
N GLY A 97 -8.92 2.24 5.04
CA GLY A 97 -8.21 2.27 3.76
C GLY A 97 -8.28 3.65 3.10
N ARG A 98 -9.48 4.25 3.10
CA ARG A 98 -9.68 5.60 2.56
C ARG A 98 -8.85 6.63 3.33
N ALA A 99 -8.83 6.55 4.65
CA ALA A 99 -8.06 7.47 5.48
C ALA A 99 -6.55 7.35 5.22
N MET A 100 -6.04 6.12 5.08
CA MET A 100 -4.64 5.89 4.74
C MET A 100 -4.32 6.46 3.35
N MET A 101 -5.18 6.22 2.37
CA MET A 101 -5.01 6.77 1.02
C MET A 101 -5.03 8.29 1.02
N ASN A 102 -5.94 8.91 1.77
CA ASN A 102 -6.02 10.37 1.87
C ASN A 102 -4.75 10.95 2.47
N THR A 103 -4.15 10.29 3.46
CA THR A 103 -2.88 10.71 4.05
C THR A 103 -1.78 10.74 2.99
N ALA A 104 -1.67 9.68 2.19
CA ALA A 104 -0.67 9.61 1.12
C ALA A 104 -0.93 10.65 0.01
N LEU A 105 -2.20 10.83 -0.38
CA LEU A 105 -2.59 11.80 -1.40
C LEU A 105 -2.30 13.24 -0.95
N ASP A 106 -2.62 13.57 0.30
CA ASP A 106 -2.37 14.91 0.85
C ASP A 106 -0.87 15.19 0.90
N HIS A 107 -0.07 14.20 1.29
CA HIS A 107 1.39 14.34 1.31
C HIS A 107 1.94 14.60 -0.10
N ALA A 108 1.48 13.87 -1.10
CA ALA A 108 1.91 14.05 -2.48
C ALA A 108 1.50 15.44 -3.02
N ARG A 109 0.28 15.89 -2.73
CA ARG A 109 -0.20 17.20 -3.13
C ARG A 109 0.57 18.34 -2.46
N THR A 110 0.84 18.20 -1.17
CA THR A 110 1.64 19.17 -0.41
C THR A 110 3.03 19.34 -1.00
N HIS A 111 3.60 18.29 -1.57
CA HIS A 111 4.90 18.31 -2.21
C HIS A 111 4.83 18.63 -3.71
N ALA A 112 3.67 19.08 -4.19
CA ALA A 112 3.44 19.51 -5.57
C ALA A 112 3.72 18.41 -6.62
N LEU A 113 3.53 17.14 -6.26
CA LEU A 113 3.59 16.06 -7.24
C LEU A 113 2.32 16.07 -8.10
N LYS A 114 2.43 15.63 -9.33
CA LYS A 114 1.34 15.74 -10.32
C LYS A 114 0.52 14.49 -10.50
N GLU A 115 1.06 13.34 -10.16
CA GLU A 115 0.43 12.06 -10.40
C GLU A 115 0.78 11.08 -9.28
N MET A 116 -0.15 10.20 -8.95
CA MET A 116 0.11 9.06 -8.08
C MET A 116 -0.12 7.79 -8.88
N GLN A 117 0.83 6.87 -8.79
CA GLN A 117 0.77 5.57 -9.46
C GLN A 117 0.85 4.45 -8.44
N LEU A 118 0.32 3.30 -8.82
CA LEU A 118 0.41 2.09 -8.01
C LEU A 118 0.43 0.86 -8.90
N GLU A 119 0.92 -0.24 -8.34
CA GLU A 119 0.83 -1.58 -8.90
C GLU A 119 -0.06 -2.40 -7.99
N THR A 120 -0.95 -3.19 -8.58
CA THR A 120 -1.82 -4.10 -7.84
C THR A 120 -2.03 -5.37 -8.64
N TYR A 121 -2.79 -6.30 -8.06
CA TYR A 121 -3.10 -7.58 -8.69
C TYR A 121 -4.61 -7.75 -8.80
N SER A 122 -5.05 -8.45 -9.84
CA SER A 122 -6.48 -8.64 -10.10
C SER A 122 -7.23 -9.33 -8.96
N CYS A 123 -6.55 -10.12 -8.15
CA CYS A 123 -7.16 -10.80 -7.00
C CYS A 123 -7.43 -9.87 -5.81
N LEU A 124 -6.85 -8.68 -5.78
CA LEU A 124 -7.02 -7.71 -4.70
C LEU A 124 -8.30 -6.88 -4.92
N VAL A 125 -9.45 -7.54 -4.81
CA VAL A 125 -10.75 -6.98 -5.20
C VAL A 125 -11.10 -5.73 -4.38
N ASP A 126 -10.91 -5.79 -3.07
CA ASP A 126 -11.25 -4.66 -2.18
C ASP A 126 -10.37 -3.44 -2.44
N ALA A 127 -9.07 -3.66 -2.64
CA ALA A 127 -8.14 -2.59 -2.96
C ALA A 127 -8.48 -1.94 -4.30
N ARG A 128 -8.75 -2.75 -5.32
CA ARG A 128 -9.14 -2.25 -6.66
C ARG A 128 -10.41 -1.40 -6.58
N ALA A 129 -11.40 -1.82 -5.79
CA ALA A 129 -12.63 -1.07 -5.58
C ALA A 129 -12.34 0.29 -4.92
N LEU A 130 -11.48 0.33 -3.92
CA LEU A 130 -11.08 1.57 -3.26
C LEU A 130 -10.38 2.51 -4.25
N TYR A 131 -9.43 2.00 -5.03
CA TYR A 131 -8.72 2.83 -6.01
C TYR A 131 -9.68 3.43 -7.03
N GLY A 132 -10.63 2.64 -7.54
CA GLY A 132 -11.65 3.14 -8.47
C GLY A 132 -12.51 4.23 -7.86
N ARG A 133 -12.94 4.07 -6.60
CA ARG A 133 -13.75 5.09 -5.90
C ARG A 133 -12.98 6.39 -5.67
N LEU A 134 -11.66 6.31 -5.54
CA LEU A 134 -10.81 7.50 -5.37
C LEU A 134 -10.48 8.20 -6.70
N GLY A 135 -10.86 7.59 -7.82
CA GLY A 135 -10.64 8.18 -9.14
C GLY A 135 -9.43 7.65 -9.89
N PHE A 136 -8.72 6.67 -9.33
CA PHE A 136 -7.63 6.00 -10.06
C PHE A 136 -8.18 5.27 -11.27
N ARG A 137 -7.40 5.23 -12.34
CA ARG A 137 -7.71 4.48 -13.56
C ARG A 137 -6.61 3.49 -13.87
N MET A 138 -7.01 2.31 -14.32
CA MET A 138 -6.06 1.30 -14.77
C MET A 138 -5.40 1.78 -16.07
N THR A 139 -4.08 1.81 -16.09
CA THR A 139 -3.30 2.25 -17.25
C THR A 139 -2.73 1.08 -18.02
N GLN A 140 -2.49 -0.05 -17.36
CA GLN A 140 -1.94 -1.25 -17.98
C GLN A 140 -2.37 -2.48 -17.19
N ALA A 141 -2.63 -3.58 -17.89
CA ALA A 141 -2.86 -4.90 -17.31
C ALA A 141 -1.98 -5.91 -18.04
N ILE A 142 -1.25 -6.71 -17.29
CA ILE A 142 -0.40 -7.78 -17.82
C ILE A 142 -0.99 -9.10 -17.37
N PRO A 143 -1.65 -9.87 -18.27
CA PRO A 143 -2.28 -11.14 -17.90
C PRO A 143 -1.25 -12.23 -17.68
N GLY A 144 -1.68 -13.29 -17.00
CA GLY A 144 -0.90 -14.51 -16.86
C GLY A 144 0.34 -14.40 -16.00
N LYS A 145 0.37 -13.44 -15.06
CA LYS A 145 1.47 -13.33 -14.11
C LYS A 145 1.46 -14.53 -13.18
N GLN A 146 2.57 -15.26 -13.14
CA GLN A 146 2.77 -16.38 -12.23
C GLN A 146 3.75 -15.96 -11.16
N ALA A 147 3.28 -15.87 -9.92
CA ALA A 147 4.10 -15.49 -8.78
C ALA A 147 3.48 -16.03 -7.50
N PHE A 148 4.30 -16.30 -6.50
CA PHE A 148 3.87 -16.67 -5.15
C PHE A 148 2.95 -17.90 -5.13
N GLY A 149 3.11 -18.82 -6.08
CA GLY A 149 2.28 -20.01 -6.21
C GLY A 149 0.91 -19.77 -6.83
N GLN A 150 0.65 -18.59 -7.38
CA GLN A 150 -0.64 -18.20 -7.94
C GLN A 150 -0.50 -17.60 -9.34
N THR A 151 -1.62 -17.50 -10.04
CA THR A 151 -1.70 -16.82 -11.34
C THR A 151 -2.74 -15.70 -11.26
N PHE A 152 -2.40 -14.52 -11.69
CA PHE A 152 -3.27 -13.33 -11.66
C PHE A 152 -2.82 -12.34 -12.72
N GLU A 153 -3.61 -11.27 -12.93
CA GLU A 153 -3.17 -10.14 -13.74
C GLU A 153 -2.45 -9.13 -12.86
N GLN A 154 -1.33 -8.62 -13.36
CA GLN A 154 -0.62 -7.50 -12.76
C GLN A 154 -1.17 -6.22 -13.37
N GLU A 155 -1.57 -5.26 -12.53
CA GLU A 155 -2.24 -4.04 -12.97
C GLU A 155 -1.48 -2.81 -12.48
N PHE A 156 -1.45 -1.80 -13.33
CA PHE A 156 -0.90 -0.49 -13.00
C PHE A 156 -2.03 0.53 -13.09
N TRP A 157 -2.14 1.38 -12.09
CA TRP A 157 -3.19 2.38 -11.98
C TRP A 157 -2.58 3.74 -11.69
N ALA A 158 -3.24 4.81 -12.10
CA ALA A 158 -2.77 6.17 -11.92
C ALA A 158 -3.91 7.11 -11.58
N LEU A 159 -3.57 8.15 -10.83
CA LEU A 159 -4.48 9.24 -10.47
C LEU A 159 -3.74 10.56 -10.68
N ARG A 160 -4.36 11.48 -11.41
CA ARG A 160 -3.85 12.84 -11.54
C ARG A 160 -4.17 13.62 -10.27
N LEU A 161 -3.17 14.25 -9.69
CA LEU A 161 -3.30 15.00 -8.44
C LEU A 161 -3.75 16.46 -8.65
#